data_187fc1e668625f7cde44d17dbcebee84
#
_entry.id   187fc1e668625f7cde44d17dbcebee84
#
_cell.length_a   1.000
_cell.length_b   1.000
_cell.length_c   1.000
_cell.angle_alpha   90.00
_cell.angle_beta   90.00
_cell.angle_gamma   90.00
#
_symmetry.space_group_name_H-M   'P 1'
#
loop_
_entity.id
_entity.type
_entity.pdbx_description
1 polymer ?
#
loop_
_entity_poly.entity_id
_entity_poly.type
_entity_poly.pdbx_seq_one_letter_code
_entity_poly.pdbx_strand_id
1 'polypeptide(L)'
;MKKHLSILLAATVGMLIIFYTESCKKIKYVANTSTDLNIYGYIKSNPDKYSSITAIVDKSGYAGFLNAYGSYTMFVPTDSAVKIYLAEVSKTLTTLTEAEAQNIVKIHLLEDTLTTASFKDGKLPTATMYGQFLITGVINNSGTSTILVNRQGTITSANIKTGNGLIHEVDRVLKPAAKSVAELITADPKFSIFKQALQATGYYDTINTINSTDPKLRRWFTVLAETD
;
A
#
# COMPACT_ATOMS: atom_id res chain seq x y z
N MET A 1 55.69 -2.84 46.89
CA MET A 1 54.49 -2.12 46.43
C MET A 1 54.45 -1.84 44.92
N LYS A 2 55.53 -1.37 44.27
CA LYS A 2 55.53 -1.06 42.82
C LYS A 2 55.29 -2.27 41.88
N LYS A 3 55.78 -3.49 42.23
CA LYS A 3 55.60 -4.70 41.41
C LYS A 3 54.15 -5.24 41.41
N HIS A 4 53.43 -5.11 42.50
CA HIS A 4 52.01 -5.56 42.56
C HIS A 4 51.08 -4.62 41.84
N LEU A 5 51.39 -3.30 41.79
CA LEU A 5 50.61 -2.31 41.11
C LEU A 5 50.69 -2.47 39.55
N SER A 6 51.88 -2.82 39.04
CA SER A 6 52.07 -3.08 37.61
C SER A 6 51.38 -4.36 37.14
N ILE A 7 51.32 -5.40 37.98
CA ILE A 7 50.59 -6.65 37.66
C ILE A 7 49.06 -6.41 37.67
N LEU A 8 48.55 -5.62 38.62
CA LEU A 8 47.11 -5.24 38.63
C LEU A 8 46.73 -4.40 37.42
N LEU A 9 47.58 -3.45 37.02
CA LEU A 9 47.33 -2.61 35.83
C LEU A 9 47.34 -3.42 34.53
N ALA A 10 48.27 -4.38 34.40
CA ALA A 10 48.31 -5.28 33.25
C ALA A 10 47.08 -6.22 33.18
N ALA A 11 46.59 -6.70 34.31
CA ALA A 11 45.41 -7.55 34.38
C ALA A 11 44.11 -6.78 34.01
N THR A 12 43.99 -5.51 34.45
CA THR A 12 42.80 -4.68 34.10
C THR A 12 42.83 -4.29 32.65
N VAL A 13 43.95 -3.98 32.03
CA VAL A 13 44.08 -3.68 30.61
C VAL A 13 43.79 -4.93 29.77
N GLY A 14 44.30 -6.10 30.19
CA GLY A 14 43.99 -7.38 29.53
C GLY A 14 42.51 -7.74 29.56
N MET A 15 41.82 -7.47 30.67
CA MET A 15 40.37 -7.72 30.81
C MET A 15 39.52 -6.77 30.00
N LEU A 16 39.95 -5.51 29.81
CA LEU A 16 39.26 -4.56 28.94
C LEU A 16 39.36 -4.93 27.45
N ILE A 17 40.48 -5.52 27.01
CA ILE A 17 40.69 -5.91 25.61
C ILE A 17 39.79 -7.11 25.24
N ILE A 18 39.50 -8.00 26.18
CA ILE A 18 38.63 -9.17 25.94
C ILE A 18 37.16 -8.73 25.66
N PHE A 19 36.70 -7.61 26.25
CA PHE A 19 35.34 -7.12 26.04
C PHE A 19 35.13 -6.46 24.67
N TYR A 20 36.20 -6.06 23.94
CA TYR A 20 36.09 -5.42 22.65
C TYR A 20 36.09 -6.38 21.45
N THR A 21 36.32 -7.69 21.66
CA THR A 21 36.45 -8.65 20.55
C THR A 21 35.13 -9.40 20.21
N GLU A 22 34.07 -9.25 20.99
CA GLU A 22 32.78 -9.93 20.71
C GLU A 22 31.76 -9.14 19.88
N SER A 23 32.11 -7.95 19.36
CA SER A 23 31.15 -7.06 18.69
C SER A 23 31.18 -7.14 17.18
N CYS A 24 31.37 -8.32 16.59
CA CYS A 24 31.05 -8.55 15.19
C CYS A 24 30.56 -9.97 14.96
N LYS A 25 29.37 -10.30 15.46
CA LYS A 25 28.61 -11.41 14.87
C LYS A 25 28.27 -10.98 13.46
N LYS A 26 28.98 -11.49 12.46
CA LYS A 26 28.58 -11.43 11.07
C LYS A 26 27.16 -12.00 11.01
N ILE A 27 26.16 -11.14 10.84
CA ILE A 27 24.83 -11.57 10.50
C ILE A 27 25.00 -12.31 9.16
N LYS A 28 24.91 -13.64 9.19
CA LYS A 28 24.76 -14.42 7.97
C LYS A 28 23.43 -13.99 7.38
N TYR A 29 23.47 -13.08 6.42
CA TYR A 29 22.36 -12.94 5.49
C TYR A 29 22.23 -14.29 4.79
N VAL A 30 21.32 -15.12 5.25
CA VAL A 30 20.80 -16.20 4.43
C VAL A 30 20.04 -15.45 3.35
N ALA A 31 20.67 -15.28 2.20
CA ALA A 31 19.95 -14.88 1.00
C ALA A 31 18.89 -15.97 0.85
N ASN A 32 17.64 -15.64 1.17
CA ASN A 32 16.50 -16.47 0.85
C ASN A 32 16.41 -16.40 -0.67
N THR A 33 17.15 -17.29 -1.36
CA THR A 33 16.97 -17.54 -2.78
C THR A 33 15.68 -18.34 -2.92
N SER A 34 14.55 -17.66 -2.67
CA SER A 34 13.27 -18.19 -3.09
C SER A 34 13.34 -18.34 -4.61
N THR A 35 13.12 -19.56 -5.09
CA THR A 35 12.93 -19.82 -6.52
C THR A 35 11.58 -19.31 -7.02
N ASP A 36 10.76 -18.77 -6.12
CA ASP A 36 9.46 -18.23 -6.45
C ASP A 36 9.62 -16.93 -7.24
N LEU A 37 8.81 -16.81 -8.29
CA LEU A 37 8.73 -15.58 -9.06
C LEU A 37 8.28 -14.43 -8.14
N ASN A 38 8.90 -13.26 -8.27
CA ASN A 38 8.40 -12.05 -7.64
C ASN A 38 7.09 -11.58 -8.30
N ILE A 39 6.45 -10.57 -7.74
CA ILE A 39 5.12 -10.09 -8.18
C ILE A 39 5.11 -9.83 -9.69
N TYR A 40 6.10 -9.08 -10.22
CA TYR A 40 6.17 -8.82 -11.66
C TYR A 40 6.37 -10.10 -12.48
N GLY A 41 7.28 -10.97 -12.06
CA GLY A 41 7.51 -12.25 -12.71
C GLY A 41 6.25 -13.12 -12.73
N TYR A 42 5.50 -13.15 -11.62
CA TYR A 42 4.26 -13.90 -11.51
C TYR A 42 3.17 -13.41 -12.47
N ILE A 43 2.88 -12.09 -12.50
CA ILE A 43 1.86 -11.55 -13.40
C ILE A 43 2.25 -11.74 -14.87
N LYS A 44 3.54 -11.58 -15.20
CA LYS A 44 4.07 -11.77 -16.56
C LYS A 44 4.03 -13.23 -17.04
N SER A 45 4.18 -14.18 -16.12
CA SER A 45 4.11 -15.63 -16.44
C SER A 45 2.67 -16.16 -16.59
N ASN A 46 1.67 -15.34 -16.27
CA ASN A 46 0.24 -15.69 -16.39
C ASN A 46 -0.50 -14.72 -17.34
N PRO A 47 -0.10 -14.62 -18.62
CA PRO A 47 -0.63 -13.64 -19.57
C PRO A 47 -2.12 -13.82 -19.87
N ASP A 48 -2.67 -15.02 -19.73
CA ASP A 48 -4.10 -15.30 -19.96
C ASP A 48 -5.01 -14.59 -18.95
N LYS A 49 -4.45 -14.12 -17.81
CA LYS A 49 -5.21 -13.45 -16.74
C LYS A 49 -4.77 -12.02 -16.53
N TYR A 50 -3.49 -11.69 -16.78
CA TYR A 50 -2.88 -10.44 -16.29
C TYR A 50 -2.11 -9.70 -17.40
N SER A 51 -2.40 -9.95 -18.68
CA SER A 51 -1.72 -9.28 -19.79
C SER A 51 -1.89 -7.77 -19.75
N SER A 52 -3.09 -7.31 -19.42
CA SER A 52 -3.44 -5.88 -19.37
C SER A 52 -2.77 -5.16 -18.20
N ILE A 53 -2.78 -5.75 -17.00
CA ILE A 53 -2.10 -5.14 -15.83
C ILE A 53 -0.58 -5.20 -16.00
N THR A 54 -0.03 -6.22 -16.63
CA THR A 54 1.40 -6.29 -16.97
C THR A 54 1.79 -5.13 -17.88
N ALA A 55 1.00 -4.85 -18.91
CA ALA A 55 1.23 -3.70 -19.82
C ALA A 55 1.14 -2.36 -19.06
N ILE A 56 0.23 -2.23 -18.09
CA ILE A 56 0.13 -1.04 -17.23
C ILE A 56 1.37 -0.90 -16.33
N VAL A 57 1.84 -1.99 -15.73
CA VAL A 57 3.07 -2.02 -14.91
C VAL A 57 4.29 -1.63 -15.75
N ASP A 58 4.42 -2.17 -16.96
CA ASP A 58 5.51 -1.82 -17.88
C ASP A 58 5.48 -0.32 -18.23
N LYS A 59 4.30 0.19 -18.61
CA LYS A 59 4.10 1.60 -18.94
C LYS A 59 4.35 2.56 -17.78
N SER A 60 4.07 2.13 -16.56
CA SER A 60 4.28 2.92 -15.34
C SER A 60 5.76 3.03 -14.91
N GLY A 61 6.65 2.21 -15.46
CA GLY A 61 8.04 2.09 -15.02
C GLY A 61 8.23 1.31 -13.71
N TYR A 62 7.17 0.72 -13.14
CA TYR A 62 7.25 -0.02 -11.87
C TYR A 62 7.70 -1.49 -12.01
N ALA A 63 7.93 -1.98 -13.23
CA ALA A 63 8.38 -3.36 -13.47
C ALA A 63 9.66 -3.70 -12.68
N GLY A 64 10.66 -2.82 -12.70
CA GLY A 64 11.91 -3.00 -11.96
C GLY A 64 11.69 -3.03 -10.45
N PHE A 65 10.83 -2.15 -9.93
CA PHE A 65 10.47 -2.08 -8.51
C PHE A 65 9.78 -3.38 -8.04
N LEU A 66 8.78 -3.85 -8.78
CA LEU A 66 8.04 -5.09 -8.48
C LEU A 66 8.87 -6.36 -8.73
N ASN A 67 10.02 -6.23 -9.41
CA ASN A 67 10.99 -7.30 -9.60
C ASN A 67 12.09 -7.30 -8.54
N ALA A 68 12.22 -6.24 -7.74
CA ALA A 68 13.20 -6.14 -6.68
C ALA A 68 12.79 -6.93 -5.43
N TYR A 69 13.77 -7.20 -4.55
CA TYR A 69 13.49 -7.74 -3.23
C TYR A 69 12.70 -6.74 -2.38
N GLY A 70 11.78 -7.24 -1.58
CA GLY A 70 10.95 -6.41 -0.74
C GLY A 70 9.88 -7.22 -0.02
N SER A 71 8.98 -6.51 0.65
CA SER A 71 7.80 -7.05 1.33
C SER A 71 6.59 -6.29 0.84
N TYR A 72 5.90 -6.83 -0.16
CA TYR A 72 4.81 -6.13 -0.82
C TYR A 72 3.49 -6.90 -0.74
N THR A 73 2.39 -6.17 -0.80
CA THR A 73 1.08 -6.72 -1.13
C THR A 73 0.55 -5.99 -2.34
N MET A 74 0.23 -6.73 -3.39
CA MET A 74 -0.38 -6.14 -4.58
C MET A 74 -1.79 -6.71 -4.79
N PHE A 75 -2.76 -5.82 -4.92
CA PHE A 75 -4.10 -6.17 -5.38
C PHE A 75 -4.08 -6.16 -6.91
N VAL A 76 -4.06 -7.35 -7.52
CA VAL A 76 -3.86 -7.49 -8.97
C VAL A 76 -5.21 -7.62 -9.67
N PRO A 77 -5.62 -6.63 -10.49
CA PRO A 77 -6.85 -6.74 -11.29
C PRO A 77 -6.63 -7.70 -12.46
N THR A 78 -7.65 -8.50 -12.74
CA THR A 78 -7.69 -9.37 -13.92
C THR A 78 -7.83 -8.55 -15.21
N ASP A 79 -7.57 -9.17 -16.37
CA ASP A 79 -7.79 -8.54 -17.68
C ASP A 79 -9.23 -8.07 -17.86
N SER A 80 -10.22 -8.82 -17.34
CA SER A 80 -11.62 -8.42 -17.33
C SER A 80 -11.86 -7.15 -16.51
N ALA A 81 -11.21 -7.06 -15.34
CA ALA A 81 -11.29 -5.88 -14.48
C ALA A 81 -10.69 -4.64 -15.16
N VAL A 82 -9.53 -4.81 -15.80
CA VAL A 82 -8.86 -3.72 -16.55
C VAL A 82 -9.70 -3.31 -17.74
N LYS A 83 -10.31 -4.24 -18.48
CA LYS A 83 -11.20 -3.93 -19.61
C LYS A 83 -12.39 -3.08 -19.17
N ILE A 84 -13.04 -3.42 -18.05
CA ILE A 84 -14.15 -2.63 -17.49
C ILE A 84 -13.68 -1.22 -17.14
N TYR A 85 -12.56 -1.10 -16.44
CA TYR A 85 -11.99 0.20 -16.06
C TYR A 85 -11.70 1.09 -17.29
N LEU A 86 -11.05 0.52 -18.31
CA LEU A 86 -10.71 1.27 -19.52
C LEU A 86 -11.97 1.78 -20.26
N ALA A 87 -13.02 0.97 -20.28
CA ALA A 87 -14.32 1.39 -20.84
C ALA A 87 -14.96 2.53 -20.02
N GLU A 88 -14.93 2.46 -18.69
CA GLU A 88 -15.45 3.49 -17.79
C GLU A 88 -14.75 4.85 -17.99
N VAL A 89 -13.44 4.85 -18.22
CA VAL A 89 -12.66 6.07 -18.42
C VAL A 89 -12.51 6.46 -19.89
N SER A 90 -13.17 5.74 -20.82
CA SER A 90 -13.12 5.95 -22.27
C SER A 90 -11.67 5.97 -22.81
N LYS A 91 -10.84 5.02 -22.33
CA LYS A 91 -9.43 4.87 -22.72
C LYS A 91 -9.11 3.46 -23.19
N THR A 92 -7.91 3.33 -23.75
CA THR A 92 -7.28 2.07 -24.10
C THR A 92 -5.92 1.96 -23.40
N LEU A 93 -5.29 0.80 -23.38
CA LEU A 93 -3.93 0.64 -22.84
C LEU A 93 -2.91 1.57 -23.53
N THR A 94 -3.11 1.86 -24.81
CA THR A 94 -2.24 2.77 -25.58
C THR A 94 -2.44 4.23 -25.22
N THR A 95 -3.68 4.64 -24.94
CA THR A 95 -4.03 6.04 -24.63
C THR A 95 -3.90 6.42 -23.16
N LEU A 96 -3.70 5.44 -22.25
CA LEU A 96 -3.29 5.73 -20.88
C LEU A 96 -1.95 6.46 -20.89
N THR A 97 -1.84 7.52 -20.12
CA THR A 97 -0.54 8.19 -19.88
C THR A 97 0.31 7.40 -18.88
N GLU A 98 1.60 7.65 -18.83
CA GLU A 98 2.49 7.07 -17.82
C GLU A 98 2.03 7.42 -16.40
N ALA A 99 1.65 8.68 -16.16
CA ALA A 99 1.17 9.14 -14.86
C ALA A 99 -0.11 8.39 -14.41
N GLU A 100 -1.03 8.14 -15.33
CA GLU A 100 -2.24 7.35 -15.03
C GLU A 100 -1.90 5.89 -14.74
N ALA A 101 -0.99 5.30 -15.51
CA ALA A 101 -0.48 3.94 -15.26
C ALA A 101 0.21 3.86 -13.88
N GLN A 102 1.02 4.86 -13.52
CA GLN A 102 1.64 4.96 -12.19
C GLN A 102 0.58 5.05 -11.08
N ASN A 103 -0.45 5.86 -11.25
CA ASN A 103 -1.52 5.99 -10.27
C ASN A 103 -2.27 4.67 -10.06
N ILE A 104 -2.54 3.94 -11.14
CA ILE A 104 -3.14 2.59 -11.07
C ILE A 104 -2.23 1.66 -10.27
N VAL A 105 -0.95 1.56 -10.60
CA VAL A 105 -0.03 0.68 -9.85
C VAL A 105 0.07 1.08 -8.39
N LYS A 106 0.25 2.37 -8.10
CA LYS A 106 0.42 2.88 -6.74
C LYS A 106 -0.78 2.63 -5.82
N ILE A 107 -2.01 2.75 -6.32
CA ILE A 107 -3.21 2.49 -5.49
C ILE A 107 -3.41 1.00 -5.19
N HIS A 108 -2.85 0.12 -6.02
CA HIS A 108 -2.93 -1.33 -5.84
C HIS A 108 -1.77 -1.92 -5.03
N LEU A 109 -0.76 -1.14 -4.67
CA LEU A 109 0.49 -1.62 -4.09
C LEU A 109 0.71 -1.07 -2.68
N LEU A 110 1.00 -1.97 -1.73
CA LEU A 110 1.39 -1.66 -0.35
C LEU A 110 2.82 -2.17 -0.09
N GLU A 111 3.60 -1.40 0.65
CA GLU A 111 4.94 -1.77 1.13
C GLU A 111 4.86 -2.54 2.45
N ASP A 112 4.05 -3.60 2.45
CA ASP A 112 3.87 -4.49 3.60
C ASP A 112 3.30 -5.83 3.09
N THR A 113 3.52 -6.92 3.83
CA THR A 113 2.97 -8.24 3.49
C THR A 113 1.72 -8.52 4.33
N LEU A 114 0.55 -8.30 3.75
CA LEU A 114 -0.75 -8.43 4.40
C LEU A 114 -1.50 -9.65 3.88
N THR A 115 -1.75 -10.63 4.75
CA THR A 115 -2.65 -11.75 4.44
C THR A 115 -4.09 -11.38 4.73
N THR A 116 -5.05 -12.05 4.08
CA THR A 116 -6.48 -11.84 4.33
C THR A 116 -6.89 -12.16 5.78
N ALA A 117 -6.10 -12.95 6.50
CA ALA A 117 -6.32 -13.21 7.93
C ALA A 117 -6.19 -11.94 8.80
N SER A 118 -5.44 -10.94 8.32
CA SER A 118 -5.29 -9.65 9.01
C SER A 118 -6.38 -8.63 8.63
N PHE A 119 -7.22 -8.92 7.63
CA PHE A 119 -8.24 -8.01 7.15
C PHE A 119 -9.41 -7.96 8.12
N LYS A 120 -9.85 -6.75 8.41
CA LYS A 120 -11.02 -6.45 9.25
C LYS A 120 -11.89 -5.46 8.51
N ASP A 121 -13.14 -5.32 8.93
CA ASP A 121 -13.98 -4.24 8.45
C ASP A 121 -13.34 -2.89 8.82
N GLY A 122 -13.00 -2.10 7.80
CA GLY A 122 -12.35 -0.82 7.95
C GLY A 122 -11.06 -0.68 7.15
N LYS A 123 -10.23 0.28 7.54
CA LYS A 123 -9.00 0.58 6.81
C LYS A 123 -7.91 -0.45 7.08
N LEU A 124 -7.12 -0.77 6.05
CA LEU A 124 -5.90 -1.54 6.19
C LEU A 124 -4.85 -0.79 7.04
N PRO A 125 -3.94 -1.52 7.72
CA PRO A 125 -2.96 -0.89 8.62
C PRO A 125 -1.95 0.00 7.88
N THR A 126 -1.63 -0.33 6.63
CA THR A 126 -0.64 0.36 5.80
C THR A 126 -1.33 1.09 4.65
N ALA A 127 -0.90 2.31 4.35
CA ALA A 127 -1.35 3.04 3.16
C ALA A 127 -0.73 2.45 1.89
N THR A 128 -1.43 2.58 0.78
CA THR A 128 -0.87 2.26 -0.54
C THR A 128 0.26 3.22 -0.92
N MET A 129 1.06 2.86 -1.91
CA MET A 129 2.07 3.77 -2.48
C MET A 129 1.45 5.04 -3.10
N TYR A 130 0.15 5.04 -3.36
CA TYR A 130 -0.60 6.25 -3.74
C TYR A 130 -0.79 7.22 -2.57
N GLY A 131 -0.60 6.77 -1.32
CA GLY A 131 -0.78 7.56 -0.10
C GLY A 131 -2.18 7.51 0.50
N GLN A 132 -3.09 6.70 -0.04
CA GLN A 132 -4.43 6.46 0.52
C GLN A 132 -4.50 5.08 1.16
N PHE A 133 -5.30 4.95 2.22
CA PHE A 133 -5.62 3.66 2.79
C PHE A 133 -6.71 2.96 1.98
N LEU A 134 -6.53 1.67 1.74
CA LEU A 134 -7.62 0.82 1.29
C LEU A 134 -8.50 0.44 2.47
N ILE A 135 -9.78 0.27 2.20
CA ILE A 135 -10.78 -0.18 3.16
C ILE A 135 -11.21 -1.59 2.75
N THR A 136 -11.19 -2.52 3.69
CA THR A 136 -11.75 -3.85 3.49
C THR A 136 -13.08 -4.00 4.21
N GLY A 137 -13.95 -4.85 3.68
CA GLY A 137 -15.20 -5.26 4.30
C GLY A 137 -15.47 -6.72 4.01
N VAL A 138 -16.00 -7.46 4.96
CA VAL A 138 -16.36 -8.87 4.77
C VAL A 138 -17.87 -9.00 4.67
N ILE A 139 -18.35 -9.54 3.55
CA ILE A 139 -19.76 -9.87 3.35
C ILE A 139 -19.90 -11.37 3.46
N ASN A 140 -20.75 -11.82 4.38
CA ASN A 140 -21.09 -13.23 4.58
C ASN A 140 -22.47 -13.50 3.96
N ASN A 141 -22.50 -14.19 2.83
CA ASN A 141 -23.72 -14.60 2.17
C ASN A 141 -23.82 -16.14 2.18
N SER A 142 -24.78 -16.68 2.90
CA SER A 142 -25.12 -18.11 2.90
C SER A 142 -23.91 -19.06 3.02
N GLY A 143 -22.96 -18.74 3.92
CA GLY A 143 -21.77 -19.55 4.18
C GLY A 143 -20.56 -19.24 3.30
N THR A 144 -20.67 -18.28 2.38
CA THR A 144 -19.53 -17.79 1.57
C THR A 144 -19.13 -16.39 2.04
N SER A 145 -17.87 -16.25 2.45
CA SER A 145 -17.32 -14.95 2.83
C SER A 145 -16.64 -14.30 1.62
N THR A 146 -17.10 -13.12 1.27
CA THR A 146 -16.52 -12.30 0.20
C THR A 146 -15.84 -11.08 0.80
N ILE A 147 -14.59 -10.83 0.41
CA ILE A 147 -13.85 -9.66 0.88
C ILE A 147 -13.95 -8.56 -0.19
N LEU A 148 -14.56 -7.45 0.20
CA LEU A 148 -14.60 -6.22 -0.59
C LEU A 148 -13.37 -5.37 -0.32
N VAL A 149 -12.88 -4.69 -1.34
CA VAL A 149 -11.82 -3.69 -1.25
C VAL A 149 -12.34 -2.35 -1.78
N ASN A 150 -12.25 -1.30 -0.96
CA ASN A 150 -12.76 0.05 -1.23
C ASN A 150 -14.26 0.11 -1.61
N ARG A 151 -15.04 -0.92 -1.34
CA ARG A 151 -16.40 -1.08 -1.85
C ARG A 151 -16.49 -1.01 -3.39
N GLN A 152 -15.37 -1.21 -4.08
CA GLN A 152 -15.24 -1.12 -5.54
C GLN A 152 -15.09 -2.48 -6.19
N GLY A 153 -14.33 -3.38 -5.58
CA GLY A 153 -14.04 -4.69 -6.10
C GLY A 153 -13.99 -5.76 -5.02
N THR A 154 -14.04 -7.01 -5.43
CA THR A 154 -13.95 -8.19 -4.57
C THR A 154 -12.63 -8.93 -4.80
N ILE A 155 -12.11 -9.56 -3.75
CA ILE A 155 -10.98 -10.48 -3.87
C ILE A 155 -11.48 -11.80 -4.41
N THR A 156 -11.00 -12.21 -5.58
CA THR A 156 -11.37 -13.46 -6.25
C THR A 156 -10.38 -14.59 -5.95
N SER A 157 -9.11 -14.25 -5.71
CA SER A 157 -8.09 -15.18 -5.26
C SER A 157 -7.17 -14.49 -4.28
N ALA A 158 -6.89 -15.10 -3.14
CA ALA A 158 -6.20 -14.44 -2.04
C ALA A 158 -4.90 -15.15 -1.67
N ASN A 159 -3.98 -14.39 -1.08
CA ASN A 159 -2.74 -14.90 -0.47
C ASN A 159 -1.84 -15.68 -1.45
N ILE A 160 -1.81 -15.29 -2.71
CA ILE A 160 -0.91 -15.88 -3.70
C ILE A 160 0.51 -15.44 -3.34
N LYS A 161 1.35 -16.39 -2.95
CA LYS A 161 2.73 -16.13 -2.51
C LYS A 161 3.63 -15.89 -3.71
N THR A 162 4.53 -14.93 -3.56
CA THR A 162 5.58 -14.60 -4.52
C THR A 162 6.91 -14.42 -3.79
N GLY A 163 8.01 -14.36 -4.53
CA GLY A 163 9.35 -14.20 -3.95
C GLY A 163 9.57 -12.89 -3.20
N ASN A 164 8.74 -11.87 -3.41
CA ASN A 164 8.84 -10.57 -2.76
C ASN A 164 7.53 -10.06 -2.15
N GLY A 165 6.56 -10.93 -1.91
CA GLY A 165 5.32 -10.52 -1.26
C GLY A 165 4.11 -11.39 -1.56
N LEU A 166 2.93 -10.78 -1.50
CA LEU A 166 1.64 -11.43 -1.73
C LEU A 166 0.85 -10.73 -2.84
N ILE A 167 0.09 -11.53 -3.59
CA ILE A 167 -0.91 -11.05 -4.53
C ILE A 167 -2.31 -11.40 -4.00
N HIS A 168 -3.22 -10.43 -4.08
CA HIS A 168 -4.67 -10.62 -4.00
C HIS A 168 -5.28 -10.25 -5.35
N GLU A 169 -5.85 -11.23 -6.03
CA GLU A 169 -6.55 -10.99 -7.29
C GLU A 169 -7.87 -10.26 -7.01
N VAL A 170 -8.17 -9.22 -7.81
CA VAL A 170 -9.40 -8.45 -7.67
C VAL A 170 -10.16 -8.34 -9.00
N ASP A 171 -11.48 -8.31 -8.93
CA ASP A 171 -12.39 -8.26 -10.08
C ASP A 171 -12.63 -6.83 -10.60
N ARG A 172 -12.02 -5.82 -9.99
CA ARG A 172 -12.07 -4.41 -10.40
C ARG A 172 -10.73 -3.72 -10.21
N VAL A 173 -10.46 -2.74 -11.05
CA VAL A 173 -9.38 -1.77 -10.83
C VAL A 173 -9.80 -0.83 -9.72
N LEU A 174 -8.99 -0.76 -8.66
CA LEU A 174 -9.22 0.16 -7.55
C LEU A 174 -8.94 1.59 -8.00
N LYS A 175 -9.83 2.50 -7.64
CA LYS A 175 -9.69 3.93 -7.93
C LYS A 175 -9.46 4.70 -6.65
N PRO A 176 -8.50 5.64 -6.62
CA PRO A 176 -8.32 6.52 -5.49
C PRO A 176 -9.56 7.40 -5.28
N ALA A 177 -9.76 7.88 -4.06
CA ALA A 177 -10.77 8.90 -3.79
C ALA A 177 -10.43 10.16 -4.60
N ALA A 178 -11.39 10.61 -5.40
CA ALA A 178 -11.22 11.76 -6.29
C ALA A 178 -11.72 13.08 -5.67
N LYS A 179 -12.48 13.00 -4.57
CA LYS A 179 -13.06 14.17 -3.88
C LYS A 179 -12.60 14.23 -2.44
N SER A 180 -12.34 15.43 -1.97
CA SER A 180 -12.09 15.70 -0.57
C SER A 180 -13.36 15.57 0.28
N VAL A 181 -13.21 15.52 1.59
CA VAL A 181 -14.33 15.57 2.53
C VAL A 181 -15.11 16.89 2.37
N ALA A 182 -14.40 18.00 2.17
CA ALA A 182 -15.02 19.30 1.91
C ALA A 182 -15.87 19.30 0.64
N GLU A 183 -15.35 18.78 -0.45
CA GLU A 183 -16.06 18.66 -1.73
C GLU A 183 -17.30 17.77 -1.62
N LEU A 184 -17.22 16.66 -0.90
CA LEU A 184 -18.36 15.78 -0.69
C LEU A 184 -19.47 16.47 0.11
N ILE A 185 -19.12 17.17 1.19
CA ILE A 185 -20.09 17.92 2.01
C ILE A 185 -20.73 19.04 1.19
N THR A 186 -19.91 19.79 0.44
CA THR A 186 -20.43 20.94 -0.33
C THR A 186 -21.24 20.56 -1.57
N ALA A 187 -21.09 19.34 -2.06
CA ALA A 187 -21.85 18.83 -3.20
C ALA A 187 -23.25 18.31 -2.82
N ASP A 188 -23.50 18.01 -1.55
CA ASP A 188 -24.80 17.52 -1.08
C ASP A 188 -25.60 18.68 -0.47
N PRO A 189 -26.78 19.03 -1.05
CA PRO A 189 -27.60 20.13 -0.55
C PRO A 189 -28.11 19.96 0.88
N LYS A 190 -28.11 18.73 1.43
CA LYS A 190 -28.48 18.45 2.83
C LYS A 190 -27.53 19.05 3.86
N PHE A 191 -26.37 19.52 3.44
CA PHE A 191 -25.35 20.11 4.31
C PHE A 191 -25.12 21.60 3.99
N SER A 192 -26.16 22.32 3.56
CA SER A 192 -26.01 23.71 3.09
C SER A 192 -25.58 24.64 4.25
N ILE A 193 -26.14 24.46 5.45
CA ILE A 193 -25.77 25.22 6.65
C ILE A 193 -24.37 24.81 7.11
N PHE A 194 -24.08 23.52 7.16
CA PHE A 194 -22.76 23.04 7.56
C PHE A 194 -21.65 23.52 6.60
N LYS A 195 -21.92 23.57 5.29
CA LYS A 195 -21.05 24.19 4.30
C LYS A 195 -20.73 25.64 4.62
N GLN A 196 -21.76 26.46 4.94
CA GLN A 196 -21.56 27.86 5.32
C GLN A 196 -20.67 27.98 6.56
N ALA A 197 -20.89 27.15 7.57
CA ALA A 197 -20.07 27.12 8.78
C ALA A 197 -18.61 26.77 8.47
N LEU A 198 -18.35 25.77 7.62
CA LEU A 198 -17.00 25.40 7.18
C LEU A 198 -16.29 26.56 6.47
N GLN A 199 -17.01 27.28 5.61
CA GLN A 199 -16.46 28.42 4.87
C GLN A 199 -16.19 29.61 5.80
N ALA A 200 -17.13 29.94 6.67
CA ALA A 200 -17.00 31.06 7.62
C ALA A 200 -15.85 30.87 8.64
N THR A 201 -15.54 29.63 8.99
CA THR A 201 -14.50 29.30 9.98
C THR A 201 -13.12 29.01 9.34
N GLY A 202 -13.03 28.96 8.01
CA GLY A 202 -11.81 28.56 7.29
C GLY A 202 -11.47 27.07 7.37
N TYR A 203 -12.30 26.24 8.01
CA TYR A 203 -12.10 24.80 8.08
C TYR A 203 -12.30 24.10 6.72
N TYR A 204 -13.00 24.75 5.78
CA TYR A 204 -13.14 24.21 4.42
C TYR A 204 -11.78 23.87 3.81
N ASP A 205 -10.84 24.81 3.80
CA ASP A 205 -9.52 24.59 3.20
C ASP A 205 -8.71 23.53 3.95
N THR A 206 -8.90 23.44 5.26
CA THR A 206 -8.24 22.42 6.09
C THR A 206 -8.63 21.00 5.70
N ILE A 207 -9.93 20.75 5.46
CA ILE A 207 -10.44 19.41 5.12
C ILE A 207 -10.59 19.19 3.60
N ASN A 208 -10.27 20.21 2.78
CA ASN A 208 -10.23 20.14 1.32
C ASN A 208 -8.89 19.61 0.82
N THR A 209 -8.38 18.57 1.45
CA THR A 209 -7.08 18.00 1.13
C THR A 209 -7.22 16.57 0.67
N ILE A 210 -6.74 16.29 -0.55
CA ILE A 210 -6.58 14.93 -1.10
C ILE A 210 -5.08 14.73 -1.34
N ASN A 211 -4.48 13.69 -0.76
CA ASN A 211 -3.09 13.28 -1.02
C ASN A 211 -2.05 14.40 -0.87
N SER A 212 -2.13 15.20 0.19
CA SER A 212 -1.06 16.15 0.48
C SER A 212 0.27 15.42 0.67
N THR A 213 1.30 15.87 -0.03
CA THR A 213 2.70 15.44 0.18
C THR A 213 3.36 16.20 1.32
N ASP A 214 2.74 17.27 1.81
CA ASP A 214 3.26 18.05 2.94
C ASP A 214 3.11 17.24 4.24
N PRO A 215 4.22 16.87 4.92
CA PRO A 215 4.18 16.09 6.15
C PRO A 215 3.55 16.86 7.33
N LYS A 216 3.41 18.18 7.23
CA LYS A 216 2.80 19.04 8.24
C LYS A 216 1.28 19.10 8.14
N LEU A 217 0.72 18.77 6.98
CA LEU A 217 -0.72 18.76 6.77
C LEU A 217 -1.32 17.42 7.18
N ARG A 218 -2.43 17.47 7.91
CA ARG A 218 -3.24 16.26 8.16
C ARG A 218 -3.79 15.75 6.84
N ARG A 219 -3.64 14.43 6.61
CA ARG A 219 -4.10 13.78 5.37
C ARG A 219 -5.45 13.10 5.53
N TRP A 220 -5.86 12.82 6.76
CA TRP A 220 -7.07 12.06 7.06
C TRP A 220 -7.91 12.79 8.10
N PHE A 221 -9.16 12.97 7.74
CA PHE A 221 -10.16 13.63 8.59
C PHE A 221 -11.35 12.69 8.75
N THR A 222 -11.92 12.73 9.95
CA THR A 222 -13.28 12.24 10.20
C THR A 222 -14.11 13.45 10.54
N VAL A 223 -15.14 13.69 9.76
CA VAL A 223 -16.08 14.81 9.97
C VAL A 223 -17.44 14.24 10.30
N LEU A 224 -18.02 14.66 11.39
CA LEU A 224 -19.42 14.42 11.73
C LEU A 224 -20.19 15.63 11.23
N ALA A 225 -20.81 15.48 10.06
CA ALA A 225 -21.59 16.55 9.44
C ALA A 225 -23.05 16.42 9.85
N GLU A 226 -23.61 17.50 10.37
CA GLU A 226 -25.02 17.60 10.68
C GLU A 226 -25.81 18.05 9.43
N THR A 227 -26.96 17.43 9.19
CA THR A 227 -27.85 17.84 8.10
C THR A 227 -28.69 19.05 8.51
N ASP A 228 -29.14 19.79 7.53
CA ASP A 228 -30.00 20.99 7.67
C ASP A 228 -31.34 20.69 8.32
#